data_5ccd7e159e2d7141b572e07847469a23
#
_entry.id   5ccd7e159e2d7141b572e07847469a23
#
_cell.length_a   1.000
_cell.length_b   1.000
_cell.length_c   1.000
_cell.angle_alpha   90.00
_cell.angle_beta   90.00
_cell.angle_gamma   90.00
#
_symmetry.space_group_name_H-M   'P 1'
#
loop_
_entity.id
_entity.type
_entity.pdbx_description
1 polymer ?
#
loop_
_entity_poly.entity_id
_entity_poly.type
_entity_poly.pdbx_seq_one_letter_code
_entity_poly.pdbx_strand_id
1 'polypeptide(L)'
;MLPNLTANDQLIDTIANFVLPTQDRVMHHLSRFGVSLEEDLLAAFDLSIAGVGYQNRSEAIRDLIRDHLIQKKVGQADAEVIGVVTLVYDHRVHHLGDVLADMQHKAEVSVNASLHIHLDEHNCLEVVVIRGRADKVHEIGGKLIATKGVQNGKLVTTTPEMTH
;
A
#
# COMPACT_ATOMS: atom_id res chain seq x y z
N MET A 1 -32.73 -14.20 40.25
CA MET A 1 -31.61 -15.13 39.96
C MET A 1 -31.18 -14.86 38.51
N LEU A 2 -30.17 -14.01 38.31
CA LEU A 2 -29.70 -13.65 36.97
C LEU A 2 -28.67 -14.69 36.52
N PRO A 3 -28.67 -15.10 35.24
CA PRO A 3 -27.69 -16.06 34.74
C PRO A 3 -26.29 -15.42 34.68
N ASN A 4 -25.29 -16.13 35.16
CA ASN A 4 -23.88 -15.78 35.05
C ASN A 4 -23.48 -15.79 33.57
N LEU A 5 -23.18 -14.63 33.01
CA LEU A 5 -22.53 -14.49 31.72
C LEU A 5 -21.10 -15.06 31.80
N THR A 6 -20.75 -15.91 30.88
CA THR A 6 -19.40 -16.48 30.80
C THR A 6 -18.39 -15.48 30.24
N ALA A 7 -17.11 -15.65 30.51
CA ALA A 7 -16.04 -14.78 30.01
C ALA A 7 -16.04 -14.65 28.46
N ASN A 8 -16.63 -15.65 27.77
CA ASN A 8 -16.77 -15.64 26.31
C ASN A 8 -17.85 -14.68 25.84
N ASP A 9 -18.94 -14.51 26.62
CA ASP A 9 -20.03 -13.58 26.28
C ASP A 9 -19.57 -12.13 26.44
N GLN A 10 -18.70 -11.85 27.43
CA GLN A 10 -18.10 -10.52 27.60
C GLN A 10 -17.12 -10.18 26.48
N LEU A 11 -16.40 -11.17 25.93
CA LEU A 11 -15.49 -10.95 24.81
C LEU A 11 -16.25 -10.63 23.51
N ILE A 12 -17.37 -11.31 23.29
CA ILE A 12 -18.25 -11.08 22.13
C ILE A 12 -18.90 -9.71 22.21
N ASP A 13 -19.37 -9.29 23.39
CA ASP A 13 -19.93 -7.95 23.59
C ASP A 13 -18.87 -6.84 23.46
N THR A 14 -17.62 -7.10 23.86
CA THR A 14 -16.50 -6.15 23.68
C THR A 14 -16.14 -6.01 22.20
N ILE A 15 -16.19 -7.09 21.43
CA ILE A 15 -15.94 -7.05 19.98
C ILE A 15 -17.13 -6.43 19.23
N ALA A 16 -18.34 -6.68 19.67
CA ALA A 16 -19.55 -6.08 19.09
C ALA A 16 -19.67 -4.58 19.36
N ASN A 17 -19.11 -4.08 20.47
CA ASN A 17 -19.06 -2.65 20.80
C ASN A 17 -17.85 -1.91 20.23
N PHE A 18 -16.94 -2.59 19.53
CA PHE A 18 -16.03 -1.96 18.59
C PHE A 18 -16.81 -1.63 17.30
N VAL A 19 -17.88 -0.86 17.48
CA VAL A 19 -18.61 -0.24 16.38
C VAL A 19 -17.63 0.65 15.64
N LEU A 20 -17.18 0.17 14.49
CA LEU A 20 -16.67 1.05 13.46
C LEU A 20 -17.66 2.22 13.34
N PRO A 21 -17.19 3.47 13.37
CA PRO A 21 -18.08 4.60 13.18
C PRO A 21 -18.93 4.29 11.95
N THR A 22 -20.24 4.40 12.11
CA THR A 22 -21.20 4.24 11.01
C THR A 22 -20.66 5.10 9.87
N GLN A 23 -20.06 4.43 8.87
CA GLN A 23 -19.70 5.11 7.63
C GLN A 23 -21.02 5.67 7.11
N ASP A 24 -21.17 6.98 7.15
CA ASP A 24 -22.18 7.67 6.37
C ASP A 24 -22.07 7.07 4.97
N ARG A 25 -23.12 6.38 4.57
CA ARG A 25 -23.20 5.70 3.27
C ARG A 25 -23.28 6.82 2.24
N VAL A 26 -22.11 7.31 1.83
CA VAL A 26 -22.02 8.30 0.75
C VAL A 26 -22.71 7.71 -0.46
N MET A 27 -23.87 8.27 -0.79
CA MET A 27 -24.66 7.87 -1.96
C MET A 27 -23.86 8.31 -3.18
N HIS A 28 -23.07 7.40 -3.75
CA HIS A 28 -22.32 7.66 -4.98
C HIS A 28 -23.32 7.82 -6.15
N HIS A 29 -23.55 9.05 -6.58
CA HIS A 29 -24.31 9.31 -7.79
C HIS A 29 -23.45 8.94 -9.01
N LEU A 30 -23.92 7.93 -9.76
CA LEU A 30 -23.29 7.53 -11.01
C LEU A 30 -23.56 8.56 -12.09
N SER A 31 -22.50 9.17 -12.62
CA SER A 31 -22.54 9.96 -13.83
C SER A 31 -22.13 9.11 -15.03
N ARG A 32 -22.81 9.29 -16.17
CA ARG A 32 -22.44 8.65 -17.42
C ARG A 32 -21.76 9.67 -18.33
N PHE A 33 -20.64 9.28 -18.92
CA PHE A 33 -19.95 10.10 -19.92
C PHE A 33 -19.53 9.24 -21.10
N GLY A 34 -19.34 9.84 -22.25
CA GLY A 34 -18.82 9.19 -23.45
C GLY A 34 -17.44 9.74 -23.81
N VAL A 35 -16.61 8.89 -24.41
CA VAL A 35 -15.31 9.28 -24.98
C VAL A 35 -15.22 8.73 -26.41
N SER A 36 -14.64 9.52 -27.31
CA SER A 36 -14.30 9.09 -28.66
C SER A 36 -12.83 8.74 -28.73
N LEU A 37 -12.52 7.58 -29.30
CA LEU A 37 -11.16 7.06 -29.45
C LEU A 37 -10.97 6.60 -30.88
N GLU A 38 -9.73 6.61 -31.35
CA GLU A 38 -9.33 5.97 -32.60
C GLU A 38 -9.57 4.46 -32.51
N GLU A 39 -9.91 3.81 -33.62
CA GLU A 39 -10.27 2.39 -33.65
C GLU A 39 -9.11 1.48 -33.19
N ASP A 40 -7.89 1.80 -33.59
CA ASP A 40 -6.67 1.08 -33.21
C ASP A 40 -6.34 1.21 -31.71
N LEU A 41 -6.52 2.41 -31.13
CA LEU A 41 -6.35 2.65 -29.70
C LEU A 41 -7.41 1.89 -28.90
N LEU A 42 -8.65 1.88 -29.35
CA LEU A 42 -9.73 1.15 -28.71
C LEU A 42 -9.46 -0.38 -28.73
N ALA A 43 -9.02 -0.90 -29.86
CA ALA A 43 -8.68 -2.32 -30.01
C ALA A 43 -7.50 -2.71 -29.07
N ALA A 44 -6.48 -1.88 -29.00
CA ALA A 44 -5.34 -2.10 -28.09
C ALA A 44 -5.77 -2.08 -26.61
N PHE A 45 -6.66 -1.14 -26.25
CA PHE A 45 -7.23 -1.06 -24.91
C PHE A 45 -8.03 -2.31 -24.57
N ASP A 46 -8.92 -2.78 -25.46
CA ASP A 46 -9.71 -3.99 -25.24
C ASP A 46 -8.85 -5.23 -25.01
N LEU A 47 -7.79 -5.41 -25.78
CA LEU A 47 -6.83 -6.49 -25.59
C LEU A 47 -6.12 -6.41 -24.23
N SER A 48 -5.70 -5.19 -23.84
CA SER A 48 -5.02 -4.96 -22.57
C SER A 48 -5.89 -5.29 -21.38
N ILE A 49 -7.13 -4.80 -21.34
CA ILE A 49 -8.06 -5.02 -20.21
C ILE A 49 -8.51 -6.47 -20.11
N ALA A 50 -8.69 -7.17 -21.24
CA ALA A 50 -9.01 -8.59 -21.27
C ALA A 50 -7.88 -9.43 -20.64
N GLY A 51 -6.63 -9.09 -20.91
CA GLY A 51 -5.46 -9.76 -20.33
C GLY A 51 -5.34 -9.62 -18.82
N VAL A 52 -5.89 -8.54 -18.24
CA VAL A 52 -5.92 -8.28 -16.80
C VAL A 52 -7.16 -8.89 -16.12
N GLY A 53 -8.20 -9.25 -16.91
CA GLY A 53 -9.41 -9.89 -16.39
C GLY A 53 -10.58 -8.95 -16.12
N TYR A 54 -10.54 -7.70 -16.61
CA TYR A 54 -11.68 -6.79 -16.48
C TYR A 54 -12.92 -7.31 -17.24
N GLN A 55 -14.08 -7.22 -16.62
CA GLN A 55 -15.34 -7.67 -17.20
C GLN A 55 -15.93 -6.68 -18.23
N ASN A 56 -15.57 -5.41 -18.12
CA ASN A 56 -16.06 -4.36 -19.00
C ASN A 56 -15.14 -3.11 -18.99
N ARG A 57 -15.22 -2.31 -20.07
CA ARG A 57 -14.44 -1.07 -20.22
C ARG A 57 -14.67 -0.07 -19.10
N SER A 58 -15.91 0.05 -18.62
CA SER A 58 -16.27 1.03 -17.58
C SER A 58 -15.58 0.76 -16.24
N GLU A 59 -15.32 -0.49 -15.91
CA GLU A 59 -14.55 -0.87 -14.74
C GLU A 59 -13.08 -0.51 -14.89
N ALA A 60 -12.47 -0.91 -16.00
CA ALA A 60 -11.09 -0.56 -16.33
C ALA A 60 -10.85 0.96 -16.35
N ILE A 61 -11.76 1.73 -16.97
CA ILE A 61 -11.65 3.19 -17.02
C ILE A 61 -11.75 3.81 -15.63
N ARG A 62 -12.66 3.32 -14.76
CA ARG A 62 -12.74 3.81 -13.38
C ARG A 62 -11.44 3.58 -12.61
N ASP A 63 -10.82 2.42 -12.79
CA ASP A 63 -9.58 2.10 -12.11
C ASP A 63 -8.42 2.93 -12.66
N LEU A 64 -8.34 3.16 -13.96
CA LEU A 64 -7.37 4.09 -14.55
C LEU A 64 -7.50 5.51 -14.02
N ILE A 65 -8.75 6.00 -13.86
CA ILE A 65 -9.00 7.33 -13.28
C ILE A 65 -8.57 7.36 -11.82
N ARG A 66 -8.91 6.33 -11.02
CA ARG A 66 -8.49 6.24 -9.63
C ARG A 66 -6.97 6.22 -9.50
N ASP A 67 -6.31 5.38 -10.30
CA ASP A 67 -4.85 5.29 -10.29
C ASP A 67 -4.22 6.64 -10.64
N HIS A 68 -4.69 7.32 -11.69
CA HIS A 68 -4.22 8.65 -12.07
C HIS A 68 -4.35 9.66 -10.92
N LEU A 69 -5.49 9.66 -10.20
CA LEU A 69 -5.72 10.57 -9.08
C LEU A 69 -4.82 10.22 -7.89
N ILE A 70 -4.62 8.94 -7.61
CA ILE A 70 -3.69 8.46 -6.58
C ILE A 70 -2.27 8.92 -6.91
N GLN A 71 -1.78 8.68 -8.13
CA GLN A 71 -0.44 9.08 -8.55
C GLN A 71 -0.23 10.60 -8.44
N LYS A 72 -1.24 11.38 -8.84
CA LYS A 72 -1.21 12.84 -8.67
C LYS A 72 -1.10 13.26 -7.21
N LYS A 73 -1.82 12.59 -6.32
CA LYS A 73 -1.80 12.88 -4.88
C LYS A 73 -0.47 12.47 -4.25
N VAL A 74 0.00 11.25 -4.52
CA VAL A 74 1.29 10.72 -4.04
C VAL A 74 2.47 11.59 -4.50
N GLY A 75 2.35 12.28 -5.64
CA GLY A 75 3.35 13.22 -6.14
C GLY A 75 3.43 14.54 -5.36
N GLN A 76 2.50 14.84 -4.44
CA GLN A 76 2.54 16.02 -3.60
C GLN A 76 3.42 15.75 -2.37
N ALA A 77 4.44 16.58 -2.15
CA ALA A 77 5.45 16.36 -1.11
C ALA A 77 4.89 16.24 0.32
N ASP A 78 3.81 16.95 0.61
CA ASP A 78 3.14 17.02 1.90
C ASP A 78 1.98 16.01 2.06
N ALA A 79 1.63 15.29 1.00
CA ALA A 79 0.57 14.28 1.06
C ALA A 79 0.92 13.15 2.04
N GLU A 80 -0.07 12.67 2.77
CA GLU A 80 0.11 11.46 3.56
C GLU A 80 0.02 10.22 2.67
N VAL A 81 1.05 9.40 2.72
CA VAL A 81 1.17 8.19 1.90
C VAL A 81 1.57 6.98 2.72
N ILE A 82 1.26 5.81 2.17
CA ILE A 82 1.81 4.54 2.62
C ILE A 82 2.85 4.11 1.59
N GLY A 83 4.05 3.82 2.05
CA GLY A 83 5.13 3.24 1.26
C GLY A 83 5.35 1.78 1.62
N VAL A 84 5.56 0.95 0.62
CA VAL A 84 6.03 -0.42 0.79
C VAL A 84 7.41 -0.50 0.15
N VAL A 85 8.43 -0.69 0.98
CA VAL A 85 9.82 -0.88 0.53
C VAL A 85 10.12 -2.36 0.54
N THR A 86 10.59 -2.88 -0.59
CA THR A 86 11.14 -4.23 -0.67
C THR A 86 12.65 -4.14 -0.82
N LEU A 87 13.40 -4.96 -0.09
CA LEU A 87 14.86 -5.01 -0.12
C LEU A 87 15.29 -6.46 -0.26
N VAL A 88 16.22 -6.73 -1.16
CA VAL A 88 16.90 -8.03 -1.26
C VAL A 88 18.36 -7.83 -0.93
N TYR A 89 18.88 -8.61 0.00
CA TYR A 89 20.27 -8.53 0.43
C TYR A 89 20.78 -9.86 0.99
N ASP A 90 22.11 -10.01 1.03
CA ASP A 90 22.77 -11.16 1.67
C ASP A 90 22.87 -10.91 3.17
N HIS A 91 22.21 -11.75 3.98
CA HIS A 91 22.20 -11.61 5.44
C HIS A 91 23.58 -11.81 6.09
N ARG A 92 24.57 -12.37 5.36
CA ARG A 92 25.94 -12.54 5.85
C ARG A 92 26.76 -11.25 5.76
N VAL A 93 26.26 -10.23 5.06
CA VAL A 93 26.91 -8.91 5.05
C VAL A 93 26.87 -8.34 6.47
N HIS A 94 28.04 -8.23 7.07
CA HIS A 94 28.21 -7.87 8.47
C HIS A 94 27.53 -6.53 8.79
N HIS A 95 26.70 -6.54 9.85
CA HIS A 95 25.92 -5.39 10.33
C HIS A 95 24.88 -4.80 9.38
N LEU A 96 24.61 -5.36 8.20
CA LEU A 96 23.65 -4.76 7.28
C LEU A 96 22.23 -4.72 7.88
N GLY A 97 21.78 -5.83 8.46
CA GLY A 97 20.48 -5.88 9.13
C GLY A 97 20.34 -4.85 10.26
N ASP A 98 21.38 -4.68 11.06
CA ASP A 98 21.40 -3.69 12.16
C ASP A 98 21.33 -2.26 11.60
N VAL A 99 22.04 -1.96 10.51
CA VAL A 99 22.01 -0.66 9.85
C VAL A 99 20.63 -0.35 9.29
N LEU A 100 20.00 -1.33 8.62
CA LEU A 100 18.64 -1.17 8.08
C LEU A 100 17.63 -0.94 9.20
N ALA A 101 17.71 -1.71 10.28
CA ALA A 101 16.84 -1.54 11.45
C ALA A 101 17.04 -0.18 12.14
N ASP A 102 18.28 0.27 12.31
CA ASP A 102 18.61 1.56 12.92
C ASP A 102 18.08 2.74 12.06
N MET A 103 18.16 2.64 10.74
CA MET A 103 17.58 3.62 9.82
C MET A 103 16.06 3.68 9.93
N GLN A 104 15.39 2.54 10.08
CA GLN A 104 13.94 2.47 10.29
C GLN A 104 13.54 3.11 11.62
N HIS A 105 14.29 2.86 12.70
CA HIS A 105 14.03 3.44 14.02
C HIS A 105 14.24 4.96 14.09
N LYS A 106 15.17 5.49 13.30
CA LYS A 106 15.48 6.93 13.26
C LYS A 106 14.67 7.70 12.22
N ALA A 107 13.82 7.01 11.45
CA ALA A 107 13.05 7.64 10.39
C ALA A 107 12.00 8.61 10.95
N GLU A 108 11.79 9.74 10.27
CA GLU A 108 10.73 10.72 10.55
C GLU A 108 9.35 10.26 9.99
N VAL A 109 9.15 8.96 9.89
CA VAL A 109 7.92 8.31 9.41
C VAL A 109 7.53 7.18 10.37
N SER A 110 6.27 6.79 10.34
CA SER A 110 5.82 5.62 11.10
C SER A 110 6.19 4.34 10.35
N VAL A 111 7.03 3.50 10.95
CA VAL A 111 7.24 2.12 10.48
C VAL A 111 6.14 1.25 11.09
N ASN A 112 5.19 0.83 10.25
CA ASN A 112 4.00 0.09 10.70
C ASN A 112 4.25 -1.41 10.80
N ALA A 113 5.09 -1.96 9.92
CA ALA A 113 5.45 -3.36 9.90
C ALA A 113 6.79 -3.57 9.18
N SER A 114 7.53 -4.58 9.58
CA SER A 114 8.65 -5.14 8.85
C SER A 114 8.50 -6.66 8.81
N LEU A 115 8.69 -7.24 7.63
CA LEU A 115 8.64 -8.68 7.40
C LEU A 115 9.98 -9.11 6.80
N HIS A 116 10.64 -10.06 7.47
CA HIS A 116 11.90 -10.64 7.02
C HIS A 116 11.67 -12.08 6.56
N ILE A 117 12.09 -12.38 5.34
CA ILE A 117 11.88 -13.68 4.68
C ILE A 117 13.23 -14.18 4.18
N HIS A 118 13.62 -15.39 4.56
CA HIS A 118 14.76 -16.08 3.96
C HIS A 118 14.35 -16.63 2.59
N LEU A 119 14.98 -16.15 1.52
CA LEU A 119 14.73 -16.62 0.16
C LEU A 119 15.51 -17.89 -0.14
N ASP A 120 16.76 -17.93 0.32
CA ASP A 120 17.66 -19.06 0.19
C ASP A 120 18.71 -19.04 1.33
N GLU A 121 19.78 -19.82 1.20
CA GLU A 121 20.86 -19.93 2.22
C GLU A 121 21.61 -18.60 2.46
N HIS A 122 21.51 -17.65 1.55
CA HIS A 122 22.28 -16.40 1.61
C HIS A 122 21.41 -15.15 1.52
N ASN A 123 20.35 -15.20 0.74
CA ASN A 123 19.55 -14.02 0.41
C ASN A 123 18.28 -13.94 1.27
N CYS A 124 18.00 -12.72 1.69
CA CYS A 124 16.77 -12.36 2.38
C CYS A 124 15.99 -11.32 1.60
N LEU A 125 14.67 -11.39 1.71
CA LEU A 125 13.75 -10.34 1.33
C LEU A 125 13.25 -9.67 2.61
N GLU A 126 13.40 -8.37 2.70
CA GLU A 126 12.75 -7.56 3.73
C GLU A 126 11.68 -6.69 3.08
N VAL A 127 10.50 -6.67 3.70
CA VAL A 127 9.38 -5.82 3.28
C VAL A 127 9.06 -4.89 4.44
N VAL A 128 9.23 -3.59 4.22
CA VAL A 128 8.98 -2.55 5.22
C VAL A 128 7.78 -1.72 4.81
N VAL A 129 6.77 -1.65 5.68
CA VAL A 129 5.59 -0.80 5.48
C VAL A 129 5.76 0.47 6.31
N ILE A 130 5.77 1.60 5.64
CA ILE A 130 5.99 2.92 6.23
C ILE A 130 4.83 3.85 5.90
N ARG A 131 4.51 4.77 6.79
CA ARG A 131 3.46 5.78 6.61
C ARG A 131 3.95 7.14 7.05
N GLY A 132 3.67 8.16 6.26
CA GLY A 132 4.03 9.54 6.57
C GLY A 132 3.89 10.44 5.36
N ARG A 133 4.49 11.63 5.45
CA ARG A 133 4.55 12.57 4.32
C ARG A 133 5.33 11.95 3.15
N ALA A 134 4.87 12.21 1.94
CA ALA A 134 5.44 11.62 0.72
C ALA A 134 6.93 11.93 0.57
N ASP A 135 7.36 13.17 0.84
CA ASP A 135 8.78 13.56 0.79
C ASP A 135 9.64 12.70 1.74
N LYS A 136 9.14 12.45 2.98
CA LYS A 136 9.85 11.66 3.98
C LYS A 136 9.84 10.17 3.68
N VAL A 137 8.73 9.66 3.17
CA VAL A 137 8.60 8.27 2.73
C VAL A 137 9.56 7.99 1.57
N HIS A 138 9.65 8.89 0.57
CA HIS A 138 10.59 8.77 -0.52
C HIS A 138 12.05 8.89 -0.05
N GLU A 139 12.34 9.80 0.88
CA GLU A 139 13.67 9.98 1.45
C GLU A 139 14.16 8.70 2.15
N ILE A 140 13.38 8.16 3.08
CA ILE A 140 13.78 6.94 3.82
C ILE A 140 13.82 5.71 2.92
N GLY A 141 12.83 5.54 2.02
CA GLY A 141 12.79 4.43 1.07
C GLY A 141 14.02 4.45 0.15
N GLY A 142 14.39 5.63 -0.36
CA GLY A 142 15.60 5.81 -1.16
C GLY A 142 16.88 5.47 -0.39
N LYS A 143 16.99 5.91 0.87
CA LYS A 143 18.14 5.60 1.75
C LYS A 143 18.27 4.11 2.02
N LEU A 144 17.16 3.43 2.34
CA LEU A 144 17.16 1.98 2.57
C LEU A 144 17.62 1.22 1.32
N ILE A 145 17.08 1.57 0.15
CA ILE A 145 17.45 0.94 -1.13
C ILE A 145 18.92 1.19 -1.51
N ALA A 146 19.43 2.40 -1.25
CA ALA A 146 20.80 2.78 -1.57
C ALA A 146 21.84 2.30 -0.53
N THR A 147 21.43 1.62 0.53
CA THR A 147 22.33 1.13 1.59
C THR A 147 23.29 0.10 0.99
N LYS A 148 24.59 0.30 1.27
CA LYS A 148 25.64 -0.60 0.80
C LYS A 148 25.39 -2.02 1.29
N GLY A 149 25.28 -2.97 0.37
CA GLY A 149 24.98 -4.38 0.64
C GLY A 149 23.56 -4.79 0.26
N VAL A 150 22.64 -3.83 0.06
CA VAL A 150 21.37 -4.08 -0.60
C VAL A 150 21.64 -4.34 -2.09
N GLN A 151 21.16 -5.48 -2.59
CA GLN A 151 21.37 -5.91 -3.97
C GLN A 151 20.28 -5.37 -4.89
N ASN A 152 19.06 -5.31 -4.40
CA ASN A 152 17.89 -4.83 -5.12
C ASN A 152 16.86 -4.30 -4.13
N GLY A 153 16.12 -3.27 -4.52
CA GLY A 153 15.03 -2.73 -3.73
C GLY A 153 14.07 -1.90 -4.57
N LYS A 154 12.84 -1.80 -4.11
CA LYS A 154 11.80 -0.96 -4.71
C LYS A 154 10.95 -0.31 -3.63
N LEU A 155 10.51 0.91 -3.91
CA LEU A 155 9.49 1.61 -3.15
C LEU A 155 8.25 1.74 -4.02
N VAL A 156 7.14 1.26 -3.50
CA VAL A 156 5.80 1.50 -4.07
C VAL A 156 5.03 2.35 -3.09
N THR A 157 4.40 3.41 -3.57
CA THR A 157 3.63 4.34 -2.73
C THR A 157 2.16 4.35 -3.13
N THR A 158 1.29 4.48 -2.14
CA THR A 158 -0.16 4.66 -2.31
C THR A 158 -0.68 5.64 -1.26
N THR A 159 -1.93 6.07 -1.39
CA THR A 159 -2.56 6.94 -0.38
C THR A 159 -3.57 6.15 0.46
N PRO A 160 -3.64 6.38 1.80
CA PRO A 160 -4.69 5.83 2.63
C PRO A 160 -6.04 6.50 2.39
N GLU A 161 -6.05 7.71 1.81
CA GLU A 161 -7.25 8.45 1.53
C GLU A 161 -7.82 8.04 0.16
N MET A 162 -8.92 7.33 0.18
CA MET A 162 -9.73 7.08 -1.01
C MET A 162 -10.40 8.38 -1.42
N THR A 163 -10.14 8.84 -2.63
CA THR A 163 -10.96 9.90 -3.25
C THR A 163 -12.35 9.33 -3.49
N HIS A 164 -13.30 9.76 -2.67
CA HIS A 164 -14.71 9.46 -2.82
C HIS A 164 -15.33 10.38 -3.86
#